data_c8ba0efb230e581e140cc20199c08593
#
_entry.id   c8ba0efb230e581e140cc20199c08593
#
_cell.length_a   1.000
_cell.length_b   1.000
_cell.length_c   1.000
_cell.angle_alpha   90.00
_cell.angle_beta   90.00
_cell.angle_gamma   90.00
#
_symmetry.space_group_name_H-M   'P 1'
#
loop_
_entity.id
_entity.type
_entity.pdbx_description
1 polymer ?
#
loop_
_entity_poly.entity_id
_entity_poly.type
_entity_poly.pdbx_seq_one_letter_code
_entity_poly.pdbx_strand_id
1 'polypeptide(L)'
;APVGKMDSNYTAETARDTLVENFSHFSKELSDMMARAFEESWIDFYPHEGKVGGAFCANVTTEKQSRILTNFNGSFDSVVTLAHELGHAFHNKQIFENRILNQDYSMPVAETASTFNETHFMLSAYKKSNDPQEKLAILENLLSGTTQIICDIYSRFLFEDAVFHKCEAQFLMTNDLKEIMLDAQKQAYGDGLDQTKLQIGRAHV
;
A
#
# COMPACT_ATOMS: atom_id res chain seq x y z
N ALA A 1 1.10 10.80 17.53
CA ALA A 1 1.59 9.60 18.18
C ALA A 1 0.60 8.49 17.87
N PRO A 2 1.05 7.25 17.61
CA PRO A 2 0.15 6.14 17.34
C PRO A 2 -0.79 5.93 18.54
N VAL A 3 -2.04 5.57 18.24
CA VAL A 3 -3.07 5.26 19.25
C VAL A 3 -3.39 3.78 19.19
N GLY A 4 -3.79 3.22 20.35
CA GLY A 4 -4.01 1.79 20.47
C GLY A 4 -2.70 1.00 20.63
N LYS A 5 -2.83 -0.29 20.78
CA LYS A 5 -1.72 -1.24 20.89
C LYS A 5 -2.09 -2.52 20.16
N MET A 6 -1.18 -2.98 19.32
CA MET A 6 -1.30 -4.27 18.66
C MET A 6 -0.04 -5.07 18.98
N ASP A 7 -0.17 -6.07 19.83
CA ASP A 7 0.88 -7.03 20.13
C ASP A 7 0.75 -8.20 19.11
N SER A 8 1.27 -8.00 17.92
CA SER A 8 1.30 -9.02 16.88
C SER A 8 2.74 -9.42 16.55
N ASN A 9 2.98 -10.72 16.54
CA ASN A 9 4.26 -11.29 16.14
C ASN A 9 3.99 -12.45 15.18
N TYR A 10 3.73 -12.10 13.93
CA TYR A 10 3.48 -13.07 12.88
C TYR A 10 4.78 -13.69 12.37
N THR A 11 4.77 -14.99 12.18
CA THR A 11 5.73 -15.66 11.29
C THR A 11 5.18 -15.68 9.87
N ALA A 12 6.00 -16.05 8.88
CA ALA A 12 5.51 -16.21 7.51
C ALA A 12 4.37 -17.23 7.43
N GLU A 13 4.46 -18.32 8.21
CA GLU A 13 3.43 -19.37 8.26
C GLU A 13 2.12 -18.87 8.88
N THR A 14 2.19 -18.17 10.02
CA THR A 14 0.99 -17.62 10.64
C THR A 14 0.36 -16.49 9.84
N ALA A 15 1.16 -15.71 9.12
CA ALA A 15 0.66 -14.71 8.17
C ALA A 15 -0.07 -15.38 7.00
N ARG A 16 0.49 -16.45 6.41
CA ARG A 16 -0.17 -17.28 5.41
C ARG A 16 -1.52 -17.78 5.91
N ASP A 17 -1.52 -18.47 7.04
CA ASP A 17 -2.73 -19.11 7.57
C ASP A 17 -3.83 -18.07 7.85
N THR A 18 -3.44 -16.91 8.40
CA THR A 18 -4.35 -15.79 8.65
C THR A 18 -4.95 -15.24 7.36
N LEU A 19 -4.13 -15.02 6.32
CA LEU A 19 -4.60 -14.48 5.05
C LEU A 19 -5.47 -15.50 4.30
N VAL A 20 -5.02 -16.75 4.19
CA VAL A 20 -5.74 -17.82 3.50
C VAL A 20 -7.10 -18.06 4.17
N GLU A 21 -7.16 -18.16 5.48
CA GLU A 21 -8.42 -18.28 6.22
C GLU A 21 -9.33 -17.07 5.98
N ASN A 22 -8.78 -15.85 6.13
CA ASN A 22 -9.56 -14.63 5.97
C ASN A 22 -10.23 -14.54 4.61
N PHE A 23 -9.45 -14.73 3.55
CA PHE A 23 -9.94 -14.59 2.17
C PHE A 23 -10.74 -15.80 1.69
N SER A 24 -10.65 -16.97 2.33
CA SER A 24 -11.49 -18.14 2.01
C SER A 24 -12.98 -17.87 2.19
N HIS A 25 -13.33 -16.99 3.13
CA HIS A 25 -14.71 -16.56 3.36
C HIS A 25 -15.24 -15.57 2.31
N PHE A 26 -14.34 -14.95 1.56
CA PHE A 26 -14.69 -14.01 0.50
C PHE A 26 -14.62 -14.66 -0.89
N SER A 27 -13.49 -15.27 -1.22
CA SER A 27 -13.26 -15.91 -2.53
C SER A 27 -12.30 -17.09 -2.37
N LYS A 28 -12.81 -18.29 -2.65
CA LYS A 28 -11.97 -19.49 -2.67
C LYS A 28 -10.84 -19.39 -3.69
N GLU A 29 -11.09 -18.82 -4.86
CA GLU A 29 -10.08 -18.67 -5.90
C GLU A 29 -8.92 -17.76 -5.47
N LEU A 30 -9.23 -16.65 -4.78
CA LEU A 30 -8.23 -15.74 -4.23
C LEU A 30 -7.42 -16.42 -3.12
N SER A 31 -8.09 -17.07 -2.19
CA SER A 31 -7.48 -17.82 -1.09
C SER A 31 -6.57 -18.95 -1.58
N ASP A 32 -7.02 -19.75 -2.57
CA ASP A 32 -6.22 -20.81 -3.17
C ASP A 32 -4.96 -20.25 -3.88
N MET A 33 -5.08 -19.10 -4.56
CA MET A 33 -3.92 -18.43 -5.15
C MET A 33 -2.95 -17.92 -4.09
N MET A 34 -3.47 -17.36 -2.99
CA MET A 34 -2.62 -16.95 -1.86
C MET A 34 -1.85 -18.14 -1.28
N ALA A 35 -2.52 -19.24 -0.96
CA ALA A 35 -1.86 -20.46 -0.46
C ALA A 35 -0.75 -20.91 -1.41
N ARG A 36 -1.04 -20.97 -2.69
CA ARG A 36 -0.09 -21.34 -3.75
C ARG A 36 1.13 -20.40 -3.80
N ALA A 37 0.94 -19.09 -3.62
CA ALA A 37 2.04 -18.12 -3.62
C ALA A 37 3.08 -18.39 -2.51
N PHE A 38 2.59 -18.85 -1.34
CA PHE A 38 3.48 -19.28 -0.25
C PHE A 38 4.15 -20.64 -0.53
N GLU A 39 3.38 -21.62 -1.01
CA GLU A 39 3.85 -22.98 -1.26
C GLU A 39 4.90 -23.04 -2.38
N GLU A 40 4.70 -22.27 -3.44
CA GLU A 40 5.57 -22.22 -4.61
C GLU A 40 6.69 -21.17 -4.50
N SER A 41 6.88 -20.59 -3.29
CA SER A 41 7.96 -19.64 -3.03
C SER A 41 7.94 -18.41 -3.94
N TRP A 42 6.76 -17.81 -4.16
CA TRP A 42 6.66 -16.57 -4.93
C TRP A 42 7.15 -15.34 -4.17
N ILE A 43 7.31 -15.46 -2.84
CA ILE A 43 7.51 -14.34 -1.92
C ILE A 43 8.91 -14.37 -1.32
N ASP A 44 9.67 -13.30 -1.53
CA ASP A 44 10.89 -12.99 -0.80
C ASP A 44 10.53 -12.14 0.42
N PHE A 45 10.54 -12.77 1.60
CA PHE A 45 9.94 -12.21 2.82
C PHE A 45 10.83 -11.21 3.55
N TYR A 46 12.04 -11.65 3.95
CA TYR A 46 12.78 -10.99 5.03
C TYR A 46 13.76 -9.95 4.55
N PRO A 47 13.98 -8.86 5.34
CA PRO A 47 15.02 -7.89 5.03
C PRO A 47 16.41 -8.54 5.15
N HIS A 48 17.32 -8.13 4.27
CA HIS A 48 18.75 -8.49 4.30
C HIS A 48 19.58 -7.37 3.69
N GLU A 49 20.89 -7.42 3.89
CA GLU A 49 21.82 -6.43 3.32
C GLU A 49 21.70 -6.39 1.79
N GLY A 50 21.59 -5.18 1.24
CA GLY A 50 21.46 -4.94 -0.20
C GLY A 50 20.04 -5.13 -0.77
N LYS A 51 19.06 -5.57 0.03
CA LYS A 51 17.67 -5.66 -0.40
C LYS A 51 17.02 -4.28 -0.49
N VAL A 52 16.26 -4.05 -1.56
CA VAL A 52 15.49 -2.82 -1.75
C VAL A 52 14.41 -2.70 -0.66
N GLY A 53 14.22 -1.49 -0.13
CA GLY A 53 13.15 -1.20 0.82
C GLY A 53 11.76 -1.21 0.19
N GLY A 54 10.72 -1.25 1.04
CA GLY A 54 9.33 -1.33 0.60
C GLY A 54 8.90 -2.75 0.22
N ALA A 55 7.88 -2.82 -0.64
CA ALA A 55 7.36 -4.06 -1.20
C ALA A 55 6.94 -3.83 -2.66
N PHE A 56 6.88 -4.89 -3.46
CA PHE A 56 6.32 -4.87 -4.80
C PHE A 56 5.93 -6.26 -5.29
N CYS A 57 5.02 -6.28 -6.26
CA CYS A 57 4.63 -7.48 -7.00
C CYS A 57 4.99 -7.33 -8.47
N ALA A 58 5.83 -8.21 -9.00
CA ALA A 58 6.26 -8.23 -10.39
C ALA A 58 5.65 -9.40 -11.17
N ASN A 59 5.27 -9.16 -12.42
CA ASN A 59 4.71 -10.17 -13.31
C ASN A 59 5.80 -11.00 -13.99
N VAL A 60 5.62 -12.32 -13.95
CA VAL A 60 6.37 -13.28 -14.78
C VAL A 60 5.41 -13.87 -15.80
N THR A 61 5.15 -13.12 -16.86
CA THR A 61 4.10 -13.40 -17.85
C THR A 61 4.25 -14.77 -18.53
N THR A 62 5.48 -15.19 -18.80
CA THR A 62 5.79 -16.50 -19.41
C THR A 62 5.34 -17.67 -18.53
N GLU A 63 5.43 -17.50 -17.22
CA GLU A 63 5.05 -18.51 -16.24
C GLU A 63 3.62 -18.35 -15.73
N LYS A 64 2.94 -17.28 -16.16
CA LYS A 64 1.62 -16.87 -15.62
C LYS A 64 1.61 -16.81 -14.08
N GLN A 65 2.68 -16.28 -13.51
CA GLN A 65 2.90 -16.14 -12.08
C GLN A 65 3.37 -14.73 -11.73
N SER A 66 3.31 -14.41 -10.46
CA SER A 66 3.91 -13.19 -9.90
C SER A 66 5.08 -13.52 -8.98
N ARG A 67 5.96 -12.55 -8.75
CA ARG A 67 7.00 -12.59 -7.72
C ARG A 67 6.84 -11.38 -6.83
N ILE A 68 6.85 -11.61 -5.54
CA ILE A 68 6.59 -10.61 -4.52
C ILE A 68 7.85 -10.42 -3.71
N LEU A 69 8.25 -9.17 -3.51
CA LEU A 69 9.29 -8.79 -2.56
C LEU A 69 8.64 -8.02 -1.42
N THR A 70 8.97 -8.37 -0.18
CA THR A 70 8.59 -7.64 1.03
C THR A 70 9.78 -7.50 1.97
N ASN A 71 9.66 -6.63 2.96
CA ASN A 71 10.57 -6.54 4.10
C ASN A 71 9.80 -6.91 5.38
N PHE A 72 9.34 -8.16 5.43
CA PHE A 72 8.49 -8.68 6.48
C PHE A 72 9.20 -8.69 7.84
N ASN A 73 8.59 -8.07 8.84
CA ASN A 73 9.12 -7.95 10.20
C ASN A 73 8.22 -8.55 11.29
N GLY A 74 7.14 -9.23 10.88
CA GLY A 74 6.19 -9.87 11.81
C GLY A 74 5.13 -8.95 12.39
N SER A 75 5.09 -7.67 12.02
CA SER A 75 4.04 -6.75 12.46
C SER A 75 2.72 -7.01 11.71
N PHE A 76 1.62 -6.50 12.25
CA PHE A 76 0.33 -6.48 11.55
C PHE A 76 0.43 -5.76 10.20
N ASP A 77 1.15 -4.63 10.15
CA ASP A 77 1.37 -3.87 8.91
C ASP A 77 2.10 -4.70 7.84
N SER A 78 3.02 -5.59 8.25
CA SER A 78 3.65 -6.52 7.32
C SER A 78 2.66 -7.52 6.71
N VAL A 79 1.63 -7.93 7.47
CA VAL A 79 0.56 -8.82 6.96
C VAL A 79 -0.38 -8.04 6.05
N VAL A 80 -0.69 -6.78 6.37
CA VAL A 80 -1.45 -5.87 5.49
C VAL A 80 -0.72 -5.67 4.16
N THR A 81 0.60 -5.43 4.20
CA THR A 81 1.44 -5.34 3.01
C THR A 81 1.41 -6.63 2.18
N LEU A 82 1.49 -7.80 2.81
CA LEU A 82 1.33 -9.08 2.10
C LEU A 82 -0.04 -9.20 1.44
N ALA A 83 -1.12 -8.79 2.11
CA ALA A 83 -2.46 -8.78 1.52
C ALA A 83 -2.53 -7.88 0.29
N HIS A 84 -1.87 -6.70 0.32
CA HIS A 84 -1.73 -5.77 -0.78
C HIS A 84 -1.03 -6.43 -1.99
N GLU A 85 0.17 -6.94 -1.79
CA GLU A 85 0.96 -7.53 -2.88
C GLU A 85 0.29 -8.77 -3.48
N LEU A 86 -0.38 -9.57 -2.64
CA LEU A 86 -1.20 -10.70 -3.10
C LEU A 86 -2.46 -10.24 -3.86
N GLY A 87 -2.95 -9.03 -3.60
CA GLY A 87 -4.00 -8.39 -4.40
C GLY A 87 -3.53 -8.11 -5.83
N HIS A 88 -2.32 -7.56 -5.98
CA HIS A 88 -1.68 -7.42 -7.30
C HIS A 88 -1.49 -8.76 -7.99
N ALA A 89 -1.00 -9.78 -7.27
CA ALA A 89 -0.81 -11.11 -7.83
C ALA A 89 -2.12 -11.73 -8.34
N PHE A 90 -3.23 -11.49 -7.63
CA PHE A 90 -4.54 -11.95 -8.07
C PHE A 90 -5.05 -11.19 -9.30
N HIS A 91 -4.87 -9.87 -9.34
CA HIS A 91 -5.17 -9.07 -10.52
C HIS A 91 -4.38 -9.55 -11.73
N ASN A 92 -3.08 -9.79 -11.56
CA ASN A 92 -2.22 -10.33 -12.61
C ASN A 92 -2.67 -11.70 -13.10
N LYS A 93 -3.08 -12.60 -12.20
CA LYS A 93 -3.65 -13.91 -12.56
C LYS A 93 -4.85 -13.77 -13.49
N GLN A 94 -5.74 -12.82 -13.23
CA GLN A 94 -6.89 -12.58 -14.11
C GLN A 94 -6.47 -11.99 -15.47
N ILE A 95 -5.45 -11.12 -15.48
CA ILE A 95 -4.91 -10.51 -16.69
C ILE A 95 -4.23 -11.54 -17.60
N PHE A 96 -3.55 -12.53 -17.05
CA PHE A 96 -2.85 -13.58 -17.82
C PHE A 96 -3.77 -14.42 -18.71
N GLU A 97 -5.07 -14.38 -18.49
CA GLU A 97 -6.05 -15.03 -19.38
C GLU A 97 -6.27 -14.24 -20.69
N ASN A 98 -5.86 -12.98 -20.74
CA ASN A 98 -5.95 -12.16 -21.94
C ASN A 98 -4.75 -12.42 -22.88
N ARG A 99 -4.91 -11.98 -24.14
CA ARG A 99 -3.80 -11.97 -25.09
C ARG A 99 -2.72 -10.98 -24.61
N ILE A 100 -1.46 -11.27 -24.88
CA ILE A 100 -0.31 -10.52 -24.37
C ILE A 100 -0.42 -8.99 -24.61
N LEU A 101 -0.93 -8.56 -25.75
CA LEU A 101 -1.11 -7.15 -26.07
C LEU A 101 -2.27 -6.47 -25.32
N ASN A 102 -3.07 -7.25 -24.58
CA ASN A 102 -4.19 -6.78 -23.77
C ASN A 102 -3.94 -7.00 -22.27
N GLN A 103 -2.70 -7.25 -21.88
CA GLN A 103 -2.33 -7.48 -20.48
C GLN A 103 -1.84 -6.20 -19.76
N ASP A 104 -1.73 -5.11 -20.51
CA ASP A 104 -1.36 -3.82 -19.92
C ASP A 104 -2.59 -3.09 -19.36
N TYR A 105 -2.37 -2.27 -18.33
CA TYR A 105 -3.40 -1.47 -17.68
C TYR A 105 -2.81 -0.17 -17.14
N SER A 106 -3.65 0.84 -17.00
CA SER A 106 -3.23 2.16 -16.54
C SER A 106 -2.91 2.18 -15.05
N MET A 107 -2.00 3.05 -14.64
CA MET A 107 -1.64 3.25 -13.23
C MET A 107 -2.85 3.48 -12.29
N PRO A 108 -3.88 4.27 -12.65
CA PRO A 108 -5.06 4.43 -11.80
C PRO A 108 -5.83 3.15 -11.50
N VAL A 109 -5.69 2.11 -12.34
CA VAL A 109 -6.35 0.81 -12.15
C VAL A 109 -5.48 -0.14 -11.32
N ALA A 110 -4.15 0.09 -11.32
CA ALA A 110 -3.19 -0.81 -10.71
C ALA A 110 -3.51 -1.16 -9.25
N GLU A 111 -3.88 -0.17 -8.45
CA GLU A 111 -4.09 -0.32 -7.00
C GLU A 111 -5.49 -0.78 -6.59
N THR A 112 -6.38 -1.06 -7.55
CA THR A 112 -7.78 -1.42 -7.22
C THR A 112 -7.86 -2.72 -6.43
N ALA A 113 -7.14 -3.76 -6.85
CA ALA A 113 -7.18 -5.07 -6.19
C ALA A 113 -6.34 -5.09 -4.90
N SER A 114 -5.22 -4.40 -4.89
CA SER A 114 -4.31 -4.33 -3.73
C SER A 114 -4.96 -3.60 -2.56
N THR A 115 -5.49 -2.39 -2.78
CA THR A 115 -6.18 -1.61 -1.74
C THR A 115 -7.49 -2.26 -1.30
N PHE A 116 -8.18 -2.98 -2.19
CA PHE A 116 -9.33 -3.79 -1.80
C PHE A 116 -8.92 -4.87 -0.79
N ASN A 117 -7.84 -5.61 -1.05
CA ASN A 117 -7.37 -6.66 -0.15
C ASN A 117 -6.95 -6.11 1.22
N GLU A 118 -6.21 -4.99 1.26
CA GLU A 118 -5.86 -4.32 2.52
C GLU A 118 -7.11 -3.99 3.33
N THR A 119 -8.04 -3.29 2.72
CA THR A 119 -9.26 -2.83 3.39
C THR A 119 -10.09 -4.01 3.87
N HIS A 120 -10.25 -5.04 3.02
CA HIS A 120 -10.97 -6.26 3.38
C HIS A 120 -10.34 -6.97 4.59
N PHE A 121 -9.01 -7.13 4.58
CA PHE A 121 -8.27 -7.76 5.66
C PHE A 121 -8.39 -6.96 6.96
N MET A 122 -8.14 -5.65 6.93
CA MET A 122 -8.23 -4.77 8.10
C MET A 122 -9.64 -4.75 8.71
N LEU A 123 -10.69 -4.63 7.88
CA LEU A 123 -12.07 -4.65 8.37
C LEU A 123 -12.46 -6.00 8.97
N SER A 124 -11.97 -7.09 8.41
CA SER A 124 -12.17 -8.43 8.95
C SER A 124 -11.46 -8.60 10.29
N ALA A 125 -10.21 -8.17 10.41
CA ALA A 125 -9.46 -8.16 11.67
C ALA A 125 -10.17 -7.32 12.74
N TYR A 126 -10.63 -6.12 12.40
CA TYR A 126 -11.41 -5.26 13.29
C TYR A 126 -12.67 -5.95 13.80
N LYS A 127 -13.41 -6.66 12.94
CA LYS A 127 -14.62 -7.38 13.34
C LYS A 127 -14.33 -8.59 14.24
N LYS A 128 -13.23 -9.29 13.99
CA LYS A 128 -12.81 -10.48 14.75
C LYS A 128 -12.24 -10.14 16.13
N SER A 129 -11.56 -9.01 16.26
CA SER A 129 -10.96 -8.59 17.53
C SER A 129 -12.04 -8.28 18.59
N ASN A 130 -11.75 -8.64 19.84
CA ASN A 130 -12.52 -8.24 21.01
C ASN A 130 -11.76 -7.25 21.91
N ASP A 131 -10.50 -6.96 21.60
CA ASP A 131 -9.68 -5.99 22.34
C ASP A 131 -9.90 -4.56 21.82
N PRO A 132 -10.37 -3.63 22.68
CA PRO A 132 -10.54 -2.23 22.27
C PRO A 132 -9.25 -1.54 21.82
N GLN A 133 -8.09 -1.92 22.37
CA GLN A 133 -6.80 -1.33 21.98
C GLN A 133 -6.36 -1.79 20.60
N GLU A 134 -6.56 -3.07 20.29
CA GLU A 134 -6.32 -3.62 18.97
C GLU A 134 -7.27 -3.00 17.93
N LYS A 135 -8.55 -2.90 18.24
CA LYS A 135 -9.52 -2.21 17.38
C LYS A 135 -9.13 -0.77 17.09
N LEU A 136 -8.67 -0.06 18.11
CA LEU A 136 -8.23 1.33 17.96
C LEU A 136 -7.00 1.44 17.06
N ALA A 137 -6.04 0.52 17.20
CA ALA A 137 -4.85 0.48 16.35
C ALA A 137 -5.20 0.16 14.87
N ILE A 138 -6.12 -0.77 14.63
CA ILE A 138 -6.60 -1.09 13.28
C ILE A 138 -7.31 0.12 12.64
N LEU A 139 -8.17 0.81 13.39
CA LEU A 139 -8.86 2.01 12.89
C LEU A 139 -7.90 3.16 12.60
N GLU A 140 -6.90 3.36 13.45
CA GLU A 140 -5.85 4.36 13.23
C GLU A 140 -5.08 4.07 11.94
N ASN A 141 -4.68 2.82 11.72
CA ASN A 141 -4.00 2.39 10.50
C ASN A 141 -4.87 2.63 9.26
N LEU A 142 -6.14 2.22 9.30
CA LEU A 142 -7.09 2.43 8.20
C LEU A 142 -7.30 3.92 7.88
N LEU A 143 -7.48 4.76 8.90
CA LEU A 143 -7.68 6.20 8.72
C LEU A 143 -6.41 6.91 8.25
N SER A 144 -5.25 6.50 8.73
CA SER A 144 -3.95 7.02 8.28
C SER A 144 -3.71 6.71 6.81
N GLY A 145 -3.95 5.47 6.37
CA GLY A 145 -3.87 5.08 4.96
C GLY A 145 -4.86 5.86 4.08
N THR A 146 -6.10 6.02 4.54
CA THR A 146 -7.12 6.82 3.83
C THR A 146 -6.70 8.28 3.70
N THR A 147 -6.17 8.87 4.78
CA THR A 147 -5.68 10.27 4.77
C THR A 147 -4.49 10.42 3.83
N GLN A 148 -3.59 9.45 3.80
CA GLN A 148 -2.47 9.44 2.85
C GLN A 148 -2.97 9.50 1.40
N ILE A 149 -3.96 8.70 1.04
CA ILE A 149 -4.50 8.67 -0.32
C ILE A 149 -5.26 9.97 -0.65
N ILE A 150 -6.18 10.39 0.22
CA ILE A 150 -7.09 11.51 -0.08
C ILE A 150 -6.39 12.87 0.07
N CYS A 151 -5.48 13.03 1.03
CA CYS A 151 -4.86 14.30 1.33
C CYS A 151 -3.40 14.38 0.85
N ASP A 152 -2.53 13.43 1.25
CA ASP A 152 -1.09 13.55 0.94
C ASP A 152 -0.83 13.37 -0.56
N ILE A 153 -1.35 12.31 -1.17
CA ILE A 153 -1.19 12.08 -2.61
C ILE A 153 -1.83 13.20 -3.42
N TYR A 154 -3.00 13.69 -3.02
CA TYR A 154 -3.63 14.82 -3.68
C TYR A 154 -2.81 16.10 -3.56
N SER A 155 -2.17 16.37 -2.42
CA SER A 155 -1.26 17.51 -2.28
C SER A 155 -0.05 17.41 -3.20
N ARG A 156 0.49 16.21 -3.39
CA ARG A 156 1.59 15.95 -4.34
C ARG A 156 1.17 16.18 -5.79
N PHE A 157 -0.02 15.73 -6.16
CA PHE A 157 -0.59 16.00 -7.49
C PHE A 157 -0.72 17.50 -7.74
N LEU A 158 -1.29 18.26 -6.80
CA LEU A 158 -1.41 19.73 -6.92
C LEU A 158 -0.04 20.41 -7.03
N PHE A 159 0.94 19.92 -6.28
CA PHE A 159 2.31 20.41 -6.33
C PHE A 159 2.94 20.19 -7.72
N GLU A 160 2.91 18.96 -8.23
CA GLU A 160 3.48 18.62 -9.53
C GLU A 160 2.81 19.39 -10.65
N ASP A 161 1.49 19.43 -10.67
CA ASP A 161 0.71 20.19 -11.67
C ASP A 161 1.12 21.67 -11.69
N ALA A 162 1.19 22.30 -10.53
CA ALA A 162 1.63 23.70 -10.42
C ALA A 162 3.07 23.92 -10.84
N VAL A 163 3.97 22.98 -10.51
CA VAL A 163 5.38 23.04 -10.93
C VAL A 163 5.50 22.95 -12.44
N PHE A 164 4.85 21.96 -13.08
CA PHE A 164 4.90 21.80 -14.53
C PHE A 164 4.39 23.05 -15.26
N HIS A 165 3.23 23.57 -14.88
CA HIS A 165 2.69 24.77 -15.49
C HIS A 165 3.58 26.01 -15.32
N LYS A 166 4.14 26.21 -14.12
CA LYS A 166 5.03 27.37 -13.88
C LYS A 166 6.39 27.25 -14.59
N CYS A 167 6.92 26.03 -14.72
CA CYS A 167 8.18 25.78 -15.43
C CYS A 167 8.12 26.11 -16.93
N GLU A 168 6.94 26.09 -17.53
CA GLU A 168 6.76 26.53 -18.92
C GLU A 168 7.06 28.03 -19.12
N ALA A 169 6.83 28.85 -18.09
CA ALA A 169 6.95 30.29 -18.16
C ALA A 169 8.20 30.85 -17.49
N GLN A 170 8.79 30.14 -16.52
CA GLN A 170 9.91 30.66 -15.73
C GLN A 170 10.73 29.54 -15.09
N PHE A 171 11.99 29.87 -14.72
CA PHE A 171 12.81 28.98 -13.90
C PHE A 171 12.37 29.08 -12.43
N LEU A 172 12.15 27.93 -11.78
CA LEU A 172 11.74 27.87 -10.39
C LEU A 172 12.95 27.69 -9.45
N MET A 173 13.01 28.52 -8.42
CA MET A 173 13.99 28.44 -7.34
C MET A 173 13.44 27.63 -6.17
N THR A 174 14.29 27.23 -5.24
CA THR A 174 13.90 26.45 -4.06
C THR A 174 12.75 27.08 -3.25
N ASN A 175 12.72 28.41 -3.15
CA ASN A 175 11.65 29.09 -2.42
C ASN A 175 10.31 29.00 -3.15
N ASP A 176 10.30 29.09 -4.48
CA ASP A 176 9.08 28.94 -5.29
C ASP A 176 8.49 27.54 -5.09
N LEU A 177 9.35 26.49 -5.10
CA LEU A 177 8.91 25.11 -4.86
C LEU A 177 8.32 24.94 -3.44
N LYS A 178 8.92 25.61 -2.44
CA LYS A 178 8.40 25.61 -1.07
C LYS A 178 7.01 26.23 -0.98
N GLU A 179 6.82 27.37 -1.61
CA GLU A 179 5.52 28.07 -1.61
C GLU A 179 4.45 27.24 -2.33
N ILE A 180 4.77 26.65 -3.49
CA ILE A 180 3.86 25.77 -4.23
C ILE A 180 3.43 24.58 -3.37
N MET A 181 4.37 23.92 -2.68
CA MET A 181 4.04 22.79 -1.82
C MET A 181 3.18 23.20 -0.62
N LEU A 182 3.48 24.33 0.02
CA LEU A 182 2.67 24.83 1.13
C LEU A 182 1.23 25.12 0.70
N ASP A 183 1.05 25.71 -0.47
CA ASP A 183 -0.28 25.97 -1.01
C ASP A 183 -1.00 24.67 -1.38
N ALA A 184 -0.32 23.72 -1.97
CA ALA A 184 -0.87 22.40 -2.28
C ALA A 184 -1.33 21.65 -1.01
N GLN A 185 -0.51 21.68 0.05
CA GLN A 185 -0.86 21.08 1.34
C GLN A 185 -2.06 21.77 1.99
N LYS A 186 -2.14 23.10 1.96
CA LYS A 186 -3.28 23.84 2.47
C LYS A 186 -4.57 23.49 1.73
N GLN A 187 -4.50 23.35 0.41
CA GLN A 187 -5.67 22.98 -0.41
C GLN A 187 -6.13 21.54 -0.10
N ALA A 188 -5.19 20.60 0.07
CA ALA A 188 -5.51 19.19 0.26
C ALA A 188 -5.99 18.85 1.69
N TYR A 189 -5.40 19.50 2.71
CA TYR A 189 -5.66 19.19 4.12
C TYR A 189 -6.55 20.21 4.83
N GLY A 190 -6.82 21.37 4.21
CA GLY A 190 -7.57 22.45 4.86
C GLY A 190 -6.87 22.92 6.15
N ASP A 191 -7.57 22.80 7.27
CA ASP A 191 -7.08 23.13 8.62
C ASP A 191 -6.52 21.92 9.39
N GLY A 192 -6.43 20.76 8.75
CA GLY A 192 -5.98 19.50 9.38
C GLY A 192 -4.49 19.43 9.70
N LEU A 193 -3.64 20.32 9.17
CA LEU A 193 -2.21 20.35 9.41
C LEU A 193 -1.77 21.52 10.28
N ASP A 194 -0.86 21.27 11.22
CA ASP A 194 -0.16 22.33 11.95
C ASP A 194 0.82 23.06 11.01
N GLN A 195 0.37 24.16 10.45
CA GLN A 195 1.13 24.96 9.48
C GLN A 195 2.46 25.51 10.02
N THR A 196 2.63 25.59 11.35
CA THR A 196 3.88 26.06 11.95
C THR A 196 5.02 25.05 11.86
N LYS A 197 4.68 23.78 11.57
CA LYS A 197 5.62 22.64 11.50
C LYS A 197 5.85 22.15 10.07
N LEU A 198 5.20 22.74 9.07
CA LEU A 198 5.37 22.36 7.69
C LEU A 198 6.79 22.72 7.21
N GLN A 199 7.62 21.74 7.02
CA GLN A 199 8.96 21.87 6.45
C GLN A 199 9.02 21.06 5.15
N ILE A 200 9.32 21.77 4.06
CA ILE A 200 9.59 21.12 2.77
C ILE A 200 11.03 20.69 2.74
N GLY A 201 11.30 19.46 2.40
CA GLY A 201 12.65 18.96 2.14
C GLY A 201 13.04 17.67 2.83
N ARG A 202 12.09 16.97 3.45
CA ARG A 202 12.25 15.55 3.74
C ARG A 202 11.26 14.79 2.88
N ALA A 203 11.70 14.35 1.70
CA ALA A 203 11.09 13.19 1.10
C ALA A 203 11.20 12.06 2.14
N HIS A 204 10.09 11.58 2.63
CA HIS A 204 10.08 10.31 3.31
C HIS A 204 10.30 9.26 2.22
N VAL A 205 11.54 8.81 2.12
CA VAL A 205 11.92 7.60 1.43
C VAL A 205 11.68 6.46 2.40
#